data_c8a03bee8915324f4a6e25836e837304
#
_entry.id   c8a03bee8915324f4a6e25836e837304
#
_cell.length_a   1.000
_cell.length_b   1.000
_cell.length_c   1.000
_cell.angle_alpha   90.00
_cell.angle_beta   90.00
_cell.angle_gamma   90.00
#
_symmetry.space_group_name_H-M   'P 1'
#
loop_
_entity.id
_entity.type
_entity.pdbx_description
1 polymer ?
#
loop_
_entity_poly.entity_id
_entity_poly.type
_entity_poly.pdbx_seq_one_letter_code
_entity_poly.pdbx_strand_id
1 'polypeptide(L)'
;MQATIREEENKKIVFENLPQRFFAWVLPLSIITSYVFLAAQQDLRREIPLLVGTTAVIILILVFIFFVGRKIQITWSPWFIIAVAVAIRLPFLFRPPELSDDIYRYLWDGFQILNGHNPYAASPSNIPRHAEFYNGLFAHINHPDLITIYPPAAQLSFATGATKGSSSID
;
A
#
# COMPACT_ATOMS: atom_id res chain seq x y z
N MET A 1 55.20 3.86 13.85
CA MET A 1 54.54 3.08 14.90
C MET A 1 53.12 3.58 15.20
N GLN A 2 52.89 4.86 15.54
CA GLN A 2 51.50 5.36 15.75
C GLN A 2 50.59 5.33 14.52
N ALA A 3 51.09 5.56 13.33
CA ALA A 3 50.33 5.51 12.08
C ALA A 3 49.85 4.09 11.78
N THR A 4 50.66 3.08 12.04
CA THR A 4 50.34 1.67 11.78
C THR A 4 49.25 1.15 12.76
N ILE A 5 49.32 1.61 14.03
CA ILE A 5 48.30 1.26 15.03
C ILE A 5 46.94 1.86 14.67
N ARG A 6 46.92 3.11 14.17
CA ARG A 6 45.69 3.82 13.73
C ARG A 6 45.05 3.18 12.48
N GLU A 7 45.90 2.65 11.61
CA GLU A 7 45.44 1.96 10.40
C GLU A 7 44.82 0.59 10.70
N GLU A 8 45.40 -0.14 11.65
CA GLU A 8 44.83 -1.41 12.13
C GLU A 8 43.54 -1.20 12.93
N GLU A 9 43.47 -0.18 13.78
CA GLU A 9 42.23 0.19 14.49
C GLU A 9 41.12 0.59 13.53
N ASN A 10 41.41 1.41 12.49
CA ASN A 10 40.44 1.76 11.47
C ASN A 10 39.96 0.55 10.65
N LYS A 11 40.85 -0.37 10.28
CA LYS A 11 40.48 -1.63 9.61
C LYS A 11 39.56 -2.47 10.49
N LYS A 12 39.86 -2.59 11.76
CA LYS A 12 39.04 -3.36 12.73
C LYS A 12 37.63 -2.77 12.87
N ILE A 13 37.52 -1.46 13.03
CA ILE A 13 36.24 -0.73 13.09
C ILE A 13 35.41 -0.91 11.80
N VAL A 14 36.06 -0.88 10.64
CA VAL A 14 35.40 -1.10 9.36
C VAL A 14 34.86 -2.52 9.24
N PHE A 15 35.64 -3.53 9.64
CA PHE A 15 35.20 -4.94 9.59
C PHE A 15 34.10 -5.26 10.61
N GLU A 16 34.12 -4.69 11.80
CA GLU A 16 33.09 -4.88 12.82
C GLU A 16 31.74 -4.29 12.41
N ASN A 17 31.72 -3.21 11.64
CA ASN A 17 30.51 -2.54 11.17
C ASN A 17 30.00 -3.06 9.81
N LEU A 18 30.75 -3.93 9.12
CA LEU A 18 30.38 -4.45 7.81
C LEU A 18 29.03 -5.19 7.80
N PRO A 19 28.77 -6.11 8.75
CA PRO A 19 27.48 -6.80 8.79
C PRO A 19 26.32 -5.85 9.06
N GLN A 20 26.48 -4.85 9.93
CA GLN A 20 25.47 -3.86 10.23
C GLN A 20 25.08 -3.04 8.97
N ARG A 21 26.08 -2.52 8.26
CA ARG A 21 25.88 -1.75 7.02
C ARG A 21 25.24 -2.59 5.92
N PHE A 22 25.70 -3.83 5.76
CA PHE A 22 25.15 -4.76 4.80
C PHE A 22 23.64 -5.00 5.04
N PHE A 23 23.28 -5.40 6.24
CA PHE A 23 21.87 -5.64 6.58
C PHE A 23 21.01 -4.38 6.56
N ALA A 24 21.55 -3.22 6.89
CA ALA A 24 20.84 -1.95 6.85
C ALA A 24 20.34 -1.60 5.43
N TRP A 25 20.99 -2.08 4.37
CA TRP A 25 20.56 -1.86 3.00
C TRP A 25 19.85 -3.06 2.38
N VAL A 26 20.34 -4.27 2.64
CA VAL A 26 19.76 -5.50 2.03
C VAL A 26 18.32 -5.73 2.49
N LEU A 27 18.01 -5.49 3.77
CA LEU A 27 16.66 -5.73 4.28
C LEU A 27 15.59 -4.81 3.66
N PRO A 28 15.75 -3.48 3.64
CA PRO A 28 14.80 -2.61 2.95
C PRO A 28 14.70 -2.91 1.45
N LEU A 29 15.83 -3.19 0.80
CA LEU A 29 15.86 -3.51 -0.63
C LEU A 29 15.09 -4.80 -0.92
N SER A 30 15.21 -5.85 -0.10
CA SER A 30 14.47 -7.10 -0.28
C SER A 30 12.96 -6.90 -0.10
N ILE A 31 12.53 -6.04 0.83
CA ILE A 31 11.13 -5.66 0.97
C ILE A 31 10.64 -4.92 -0.29
N ILE A 32 11.36 -3.90 -0.73
CA ILE A 32 11.02 -3.14 -1.95
C ILE A 32 10.91 -4.08 -3.15
N THR A 33 11.90 -4.97 -3.35
CA THR A 33 11.91 -5.93 -4.46
C THR A 33 10.71 -6.87 -4.40
N SER A 34 10.32 -7.33 -3.20
CA SER A 34 9.14 -8.17 -3.01
C SER A 34 7.84 -7.45 -3.42
N TYR A 35 7.69 -6.18 -3.06
CA TYR A 35 6.53 -5.39 -3.47
C TYR A 35 6.52 -5.08 -4.97
N VAL A 36 7.68 -4.75 -5.56
CA VAL A 36 7.81 -4.57 -7.02
C VAL A 36 7.47 -5.86 -7.75
N PHE A 37 7.93 -7.01 -7.24
CA PHE A 37 7.60 -8.32 -7.79
C PHE A 37 6.09 -8.59 -7.75
N LEU A 38 5.40 -8.31 -6.63
CA LEU A 38 3.95 -8.41 -6.56
C LEU A 38 3.25 -7.45 -7.53
N ALA A 39 3.73 -6.22 -7.63
CA ALA A 39 3.18 -5.24 -8.55
C ALA A 39 3.40 -5.59 -10.03
N ALA A 40 4.36 -6.44 -10.36
CA ALA A 40 4.61 -6.91 -11.72
C ALA A 40 3.66 -8.05 -12.16
N GLN A 41 2.89 -8.64 -11.24
CA GLN A 41 1.92 -9.70 -11.58
C GLN A 41 0.73 -9.11 -12.35
N GLN A 42 0.17 -9.86 -13.29
CA GLN A 42 -0.96 -9.37 -14.10
C GLN A 42 -2.28 -9.34 -13.33
N ASP A 43 -2.53 -10.34 -12.48
CA ASP A 43 -3.79 -10.51 -11.73
C ASP A 43 -3.49 -11.17 -10.37
N LEU A 44 -3.45 -10.38 -9.31
CA LEU A 44 -3.16 -10.86 -7.95
C LEU A 44 -4.27 -11.76 -7.38
N ARG A 45 -5.50 -11.68 -7.88
CA ARG A 45 -6.59 -12.60 -7.47
C ARG A 45 -6.36 -14.02 -7.93
N ARG A 46 -5.76 -14.20 -9.09
CA ARG A 46 -5.42 -15.53 -9.63
C ARG A 46 -4.17 -16.11 -8.99
N GLU A 47 -3.29 -15.25 -8.51
CA GLU A 47 -2.00 -15.62 -7.95
C GLU A 47 -1.98 -15.58 -6.41
N ILE A 48 -3.10 -16.01 -5.77
CA ILE A 48 -3.21 -16.01 -4.30
C ILE A 48 -2.08 -16.76 -3.60
N PRO A 49 -1.61 -17.94 -4.05
CA PRO A 49 -0.49 -18.62 -3.41
C PRO A 49 0.80 -17.79 -3.45
N LEU A 50 1.04 -17.08 -4.56
CA LEU A 50 2.19 -16.20 -4.72
C LEU A 50 2.09 -14.98 -3.79
N LEU A 51 0.90 -14.36 -3.71
CA LEU A 51 0.64 -13.25 -2.80
C LEU A 51 0.88 -13.65 -1.35
N VAL A 52 0.33 -14.79 -0.92
CA VAL A 52 0.50 -15.32 0.44
C VAL A 52 1.96 -15.66 0.71
N GLY A 53 2.64 -16.34 -0.21
CA GLY A 53 4.05 -16.71 -0.07
C GLY A 53 4.96 -15.48 0.03
N THR A 54 4.78 -14.50 -0.84
CA THR A 54 5.57 -13.26 -0.80
C THR A 54 5.30 -12.46 0.47
N THR A 55 4.04 -12.39 0.91
CA THR A 55 3.68 -11.74 2.18
C THR A 55 4.34 -12.45 3.37
N ALA A 56 4.35 -13.79 3.39
CA ALA A 56 5.04 -14.56 4.42
C ALA A 56 6.54 -14.25 4.46
N VAL A 57 7.20 -14.15 3.30
CA VAL A 57 8.62 -13.76 3.22
C VAL A 57 8.83 -12.36 3.79
N ILE A 58 7.99 -11.39 3.46
CA ILE A 58 8.07 -10.02 4.02
C ILE A 58 7.92 -10.05 5.55
N ILE A 59 6.96 -10.81 6.07
CA ILE A 59 6.76 -10.97 7.52
C ILE A 59 8.02 -11.57 8.17
N LEU A 60 8.61 -12.60 7.58
CA LEU A 60 9.85 -13.20 8.09
C LEU A 60 11.02 -12.20 8.11
N ILE A 61 11.14 -11.36 7.08
CA ILE A 61 12.14 -10.28 7.04
C ILE A 61 11.88 -9.28 8.19
N LEU A 62 10.63 -8.88 8.42
CA LEU A 62 10.28 -7.96 9.51
C LEU A 62 10.54 -8.57 10.89
N VAL A 63 10.24 -9.85 11.07
CA VAL A 63 10.56 -10.61 12.31
C VAL A 63 12.07 -10.68 12.51
N PHE A 64 12.83 -10.96 11.45
CA PHE A 64 14.29 -10.95 11.50
C PHE A 64 14.82 -9.56 11.89
N ILE A 65 14.33 -8.49 11.30
CA ILE A 65 14.67 -7.10 11.66
C ILE A 65 14.41 -6.86 13.14
N PHE A 66 13.25 -7.29 13.65
CA PHE A 66 12.87 -7.07 15.04
C PHE A 66 13.82 -7.78 16.03
N PHE A 67 14.15 -9.05 15.79
CA PHE A 67 14.94 -9.83 16.73
C PHE A 67 16.46 -9.65 16.54
N VAL A 68 16.92 -9.63 15.30
CA VAL A 68 18.35 -9.60 14.96
C VAL A 68 18.84 -8.17 14.81
N GLY A 69 18.04 -7.28 14.23
CA GLY A 69 18.38 -5.87 14.04
C GLY A 69 18.71 -5.15 15.35
N ARG A 70 18.04 -5.54 16.45
CA ARG A 70 18.34 -5.03 17.79
C ARG A 70 19.73 -5.46 18.27
N LYS A 71 20.15 -6.69 17.96
CA LYS A 71 21.47 -7.22 18.36
C LYS A 71 22.60 -6.57 17.59
N ILE A 72 22.41 -6.32 16.29
CA ILE A 72 23.40 -5.70 15.41
C ILE A 72 23.24 -4.18 15.33
N GLN A 73 22.37 -3.60 16.19
CA GLN A 73 22.17 -2.16 16.34
C GLN A 73 21.86 -1.42 15.02
N ILE A 74 21.05 -2.04 14.15
CA ILE A 74 20.59 -1.37 12.92
C ILE A 74 19.66 -0.23 13.32
N THR A 75 20.00 0.97 12.89
CA THR A 75 19.18 2.16 13.08
C THR A 75 18.88 2.81 11.74
N TRP A 76 17.61 3.13 11.50
CA TRP A 76 17.18 3.92 10.36
C TRP A 76 16.57 5.23 10.83
N SER A 77 16.82 6.31 10.09
CA SER A 77 16.13 7.56 10.36
C SER A 77 14.63 7.42 10.05
N PRO A 78 13.74 8.15 10.75
CA PRO A 78 12.31 8.16 10.43
C PRO A 78 12.03 8.51 8.97
N TRP A 79 12.79 9.43 8.40
CA TRP A 79 12.65 9.82 6.99
C TRP A 79 13.01 8.69 6.02
N PHE A 80 14.01 7.87 6.35
CA PHE A 80 14.34 6.69 5.55
C PHE A 80 13.21 5.66 5.58
N ILE A 81 12.62 5.42 6.77
CA ILE A 81 11.47 4.51 6.90
C ILE A 81 10.29 5.02 6.08
N ILE A 82 9.99 6.33 6.12
CA ILE A 82 8.95 6.95 5.32
C ILE A 82 9.26 6.79 3.82
N ALA A 83 10.50 7.02 3.40
CA ALA A 83 10.90 6.86 2.00
C ALA A 83 10.70 5.43 1.49
N VAL A 84 11.08 4.42 2.28
CA VAL A 84 10.82 3.01 1.97
C VAL A 84 9.31 2.74 1.92
N ALA A 85 8.54 3.25 2.88
CA ALA A 85 7.09 3.08 2.91
C ALA A 85 6.39 3.71 1.69
N VAL A 86 6.89 4.82 1.17
CA VAL A 86 6.42 5.42 -0.09
C VAL A 86 6.86 4.54 -1.27
N ALA A 87 8.13 4.15 -1.34
CA ALA A 87 8.69 3.38 -2.44
C ALA A 87 7.94 2.07 -2.71
N ILE A 88 7.52 1.35 -1.66
CA ILE A 88 6.75 0.10 -1.79
C ILE A 88 5.31 0.31 -2.28
N ARG A 89 4.77 1.51 -2.18
CA ARG A 89 3.39 1.85 -2.62
C ARG A 89 3.34 2.39 -4.04
N LEU A 90 4.42 3.03 -4.52
CA LEU A 90 4.45 3.64 -5.85
C LEU A 90 4.09 2.67 -6.99
N PRO A 91 4.57 1.40 -7.02
CA PRO A 91 4.23 0.47 -8.09
C PRO A 91 2.73 0.15 -8.18
N PHE A 92 1.98 0.26 -7.06
CA PHE A 92 0.55 -0.02 -7.01
C PHE A 92 -0.32 1.21 -7.30
N LEU A 93 0.25 2.42 -7.33
CA LEU A 93 -0.51 3.66 -7.50
C LEU A 93 -1.20 3.74 -8.87
N PHE A 94 -0.60 3.11 -9.87
CA PHE A 94 -1.07 3.14 -11.26
C PHE A 94 -1.76 1.82 -11.68
N ARG A 95 -2.08 0.96 -10.71
CA ARG A 95 -2.78 -0.29 -10.96
C ARG A 95 -4.25 -0.18 -10.57
N PRO A 96 -5.14 -0.87 -11.30
CA PRO A 96 -6.51 -1.03 -10.85
C PRO A 96 -6.56 -1.79 -9.52
N PRO A 97 -7.58 -1.57 -8.68
CA PRO A 97 -7.77 -2.34 -7.46
C PRO A 97 -8.16 -3.77 -7.82
N GLU A 98 -7.27 -4.74 -7.51
CA GLU A 98 -7.48 -6.14 -7.91
C GLU A 98 -8.02 -7.01 -6.77
N LEU A 99 -7.72 -6.67 -5.51
CA LEU A 99 -8.02 -7.53 -4.37
C LEU A 99 -9.42 -7.30 -3.76
N SER A 100 -10.05 -6.15 -4.05
CA SER A 100 -11.38 -5.83 -3.55
C SER A 100 -12.14 -4.97 -4.55
N ASP A 101 -13.43 -5.24 -4.72
CA ASP A 101 -14.34 -4.45 -5.55
C ASP A 101 -15.01 -3.32 -4.76
N ASP A 102 -14.70 -3.16 -3.47
CA ASP A 102 -15.28 -2.14 -2.59
C ASP A 102 -14.98 -0.71 -3.06
N ILE A 103 -13.92 -0.51 -3.85
CA ILE A 103 -13.59 0.79 -4.43
C ILE A 103 -14.76 1.37 -5.25
N TYR A 104 -15.50 0.53 -5.96
CA TYR A 104 -16.64 0.98 -6.76
C TYR A 104 -17.76 1.49 -5.85
N ARG A 105 -17.94 0.86 -4.68
CA ARG A 105 -18.88 1.35 -3.68
C ARG A 105 -18.42 2.66 -3.05
N TYR A 106 -17.14 2.81 -2.76
CA TYR A 106 -16.58 4.06 -2.21
C TYR A 106 -16.74 5.21 -3.17
N LEU A 107 -16.49 4.99 -4.46
CA LEU A 107 -16.70 5.99 -5.50
C LEU A 107 -18.18 6.34 -5.61
N TRP A 108 -19.08 5.36 -5.63
CA TRP A 108 -20.52 5.59 -5.66
C TRP A 108 -21.00 6.45 -4.52
N ASP A 109 -20.67 6.07 -3.29
CA ASP A 109 -21.08 6.82 -2.10
C ASP A 109 -20.46 8.23 -2.09
N GLY A 110 -19.20 8.38 -2.50
CA GLY A 110 -18.54 9.67 -2.66
C GLY A 110 -19.26 10.59 -3.67
N PHE A 111 -19.68 10.03 -4.80
CA PHE A 111 -20.49 10.78 -5.79
C PHE A 111 -21.86 11.18 -5.28
N GLN A 112 -22.53 10.34 -4.48
CA GLN A 112 -23.78 10.72 -3.86
C GLN A 112 -23.60 11.99 -3.02
N ILE A 113 -22.53 12.06 -2.22
CA ILE A 113 -22.23 13.25 -1.39
C ILE A 113 -21.93 14.47 -2.24
N LEU A 114 -21.10 14.35 -3.28
CA LEU A 114 -20.74 15.45 -4.17
C LEU A 114 -21.96 16.05 -4.89
N ASN A 115 -22.96 15.22 -5.15
CA ASN A 115 -24.24 15.66 -5.75
C ASN A 115 -25.28 16.07 -4.70
N GLY A 116 -24.91 16.22 -3.43
CA GLY A 116 -25.81 16.64 -2.35
C GLY A 116 -26.79 15.56 -1.88
N HIS A 117 -26.56 14.29 -2.26
CA HIS A 117 -27.39 13.17 -1.83
C HIS A 117 -26.84 12.54 -0.55
N ASN A 118 -27.76 12.03 0.28
CA ASN A 118 -27.38 11.27 1.47
C ASN A 118 -27.18 9.78 1.13
N PRO A 119 -25.95 9.24 1.21
CA PRO A 119 -25.69 7.83 0.89
C PRO A 119 -26.38 6.84 1.82
N TYR A 120 -26.85 7.30 2.97
CA TYR A 120 -27.60 6.49 3.95
C TYR A 120 -29.11 6.44 3.68
N ALA A 121 -29.63 7.24 2.75
CA ALA A 121 -31.06 7.34 2.50
C ALA A 121 -31.61 6.14 1.71
N ALA A 122 -30.80 5.59 0.78
CA ALA A 122 -31.21 4.48 -0.08
C ALA A 122 -30.01 3.63 -0.50
N SER A 123 -30.27 2.37 -0.84
CA SER A 123 -29.27 1.49 -1.45
C SER A 123 -29.02 1.88 -2.92
N PRO A 124 -27.86 1.56 -3.50
CA PRO A 124 -27.57 1.83 -4.92
C PRO A 124 -28.63 1.34 -5.88
N SER A 125 -29.25 0.18 -5.62
CA SER A 125 -30.32 -0.40 -6.45
C SER A 125 -31.57 0.49 -6.53
N ASN A 126 -31.83 1.28 -5.49
CA ASN A 126 -33.03 2.11 -5.35
C ASN A 126 -32.80 3.56 -5.78
N ILE A 127 -31.59 3.91 -6.24
CA ILE A 127 -31.26 5.26 -6.72
C ILE A 127 -31.38 5.32 -8.24
N PRO A 128 -32.13 6.32 -8.80
CA PRO A 128 -32.20 6.50 -10.23
C PRO A 128 -30.80 6.78 -10.84
N ARG A 129 -30.49 6.07 -11.94
CA ARG A 129 -29.20 6.14 -12.62
C ARG A 129 -29.35 6.98 -13.89
N HIS A 130 -29.19 8.28 -13.77
CA HIS A 130 -29.41 9.22 -14.85
C HIS A 130 -28.15 9.52 -15.68
N ALA A 131 -26.97 9.11 -15.25
CA ALA A 131 -25.72 9.36 -15.96
C ALA A 131 -25.01 8.04 -16.33
N GLU A 132 -24.34 8.02 -17.47
CA GLU A 132 -23.59 6.87 -17.97
C GLU A 132 -22.53 6.40 -16.97
N PHE A 133 -21.89 7.35 -16.30
CA PHE A 133 -20.96 7.10 -15.20
C PHE A 133 -21.56 6.22 -14.09
N TYR A 134 -22.78 6.49 -13.64
CA TYR A 134 -23.44 5.67 -12.61
C TYR A 134 -23.68 4.24 -13.08
N ASN A 135 -23.97 4.04 -14.35
CA ASN A 135 -24.15 2.70 -14.91
C ASN A 135 -22.85 1.91 -14.89
N GLY A 136 -21.73 2.53 -15.23
CA GLY A 136 -20.41 1.92 -15.19
C GLY A 136 -19.99 1.50 -13.76
N LEU A 137 -20.16 2.39 -12.79
CA LEU A 137 -19.86 2.07 -11.36
C LEU A 137 -20.80 0.99 -10.82
N PHE A 138 -22.10 1.12 -11.08
CA PHE A 138 -23.12 0.22 -10.55
C PHE A 138 -22.88 -1.24 -10.94
N ALA A 139 -22.42 -1.48 -12.17
CA ALA A 139 -22.14 -2.83 -12.67
C ALA A 139 -21.07 -3.59 -11.85
N HIS A 140 -20.23 -2.85 -11.10
CA HIS A 140 -19.12 -3.42 -10.32
C HIS A 140 -19.36 -3.34 -8.81
N ILE A 141 -20.48 -2.77 -8.35
CA ILE A 141 -20.77 -2.66 -6.91
C ILE A 141 -21.13 -4.03 -6.34
N ASN A 142 -20.41 -4.45 -5.31
CA ASN A 142 -20.80 -5.59 -4.50
C ASN A 142 -22.00 -5.23 -3.63
N HIS A 143 -23.01 -6.11 -3.59
CA HIS A 143 -24.19 -5.94 -2.74
C HIS A 143 -24.94 -4.60 -2.95
N PRO A 144 -25.38 -4.30 -4.18
CA PRO A 144 -26.02 -3.02 -4.49
C PRO A 144 -27.34 -2.78 -3.76
N ASP A 145 -27.94 -3.82 -3.18
CA ASP A 145 -29.19 -3.74 -2.42
C ASP A 145 -28.99 -3.28 -0.97
N LEU A 146 -27.76 -3.21 -0.50
CA LEU A 146 -27.46 -2.78 0.86
C LEU A 146 -27.19 -1.27 0.93
N ILE A 147 -27.81 -0.62 1.91
CA ILE A 147 -27.46 0.76 2.29
C ILE A 147 -26.02 0.78 2.82
N THR A 148 -25.33 1.91 2.62
CA THR A 148 -23.95 2.06 3.10
C THR A 148 -23.84 1.88 4.62
N ILE A 149 -22.80 1.15 5.04
CA ILE A 149 -22.48 0.90 6.45
C ILE A 149 -21.28 1.74 6.93
N TYR A 150 -20.64 2.48 6.03
CA TYR A 150 -19.42 3.21 6.34
C TYR A 150 -19.72 4.47 7.17
N PRO A 151 -18.88 4.78 8.19
CA PRO A 151 -19.11 5.95 9.05
C PRO A 151 -18.94 7.27 8.27
N PRO A 152 -19.52 8.39 8.75
CA PRO A 152 -19.50 9.67 8.05
C PRO A 152 -18.09 10.19 7.70
N ALA A 153 -17.09 9.95 8.56
CA ALA A 153 -15.71 10.33 8.27
C ALA A 153 -15.13 9.59 7.06
N ALA A 154 -15.46 8.30 6.89
CA ALA A 154 -15.09 7.53 5.70
C ALA A 154 -15.80 8.07 4.46
N GLN A 155 -17.07 8.43 4.57
CA GLN A 155 -17.86 9.01 3.49
C GLN A 155 -17.26 10.33 2.98
N LEU A 156 -16.75 11.19 3.84
CA LEU A 156 -16.03 12.41 3.42
C LEU A 156 -14.75 12.09 2.66
N SER A 157 -14.00 11.06 3.07
CA SER A 157 -12.81 10.62 2.31
C SER A 157 -13.18 10.01 0.95
N PHE A 158 -14.31 9.31 0.84
CA PHE A 158 -14.82 8.80 -0.43
C PHE A 158 -15.19 9.96 -1.39
N ALA A 159 -15.83 11.02 -0.87
CA ALA A 159 -16.12 12.21 -1.66
C ALA A 159 -14.86 12.86 -2.22
N THR A 160 -13.78 12.96 -1.43
CA THR A 160 -12.49 13.50 -1.92
C THR A 160 -11.83 12.61 -2.98
N GLY A 161 -12.01 11.29 -2.87
CA GLY A 161 -11.55 10.33 -3.89
C GLY A 161 -12.35 10.42 -5.18
N ALA A 162 -13.66 10.60 -5.07
CA ALA A 162 -14.59 10.66 -6.23
C ALA A 162 -14.36 11.88 -7.11
N THR A 163 -13.88 13.03 -6.57
CA THR A 163 -13.57 14.22 -7.40
C THR A 163 -12.50 13.95 -8.47
N LYS A 164 -11.56 13.03 -8.20
CA LYS A 164 -10.49 12.67 -9.14
C LYS A 164 -10.94 11.62 -10.16
N GLY A 165 -11.87 10.76 -9.81
CA GLY A 165 -12.40 9.71 -10.71
C GLY A 165 -13.26 10.28 -11.84
N SER A 166 -13.91 11.41 -11.64
CA SER A 166 -14.76 12.07 -12.63
C SER A 166 -13.97 12.63 -13.83
N SER A 167 -12.72 13.00 -13.62
CA SER A 167 -11.87 13.61 -14.67
C SER A 167 -11.12 12.59 -15.55
N SER A 168 -11.21 11.31 -15.26
CA SER A 168 -10.47 10.25 -15.98
C SER A 168 -11.38 9.29 -16.78
N ILE A 169 -12.68 9.60 -16.87
CA ILE A 169 -13.68 8.78 -17.56
C ILE A 169 -14.29 9.52 -18.77
N ASP A 170 -13.79 10.74 -19.09
CA ASP A 170 -14.16 11.49 -20.32
C ASP A 170 -13.27 11.06 -21.51
#